data_ed10cf7a6dca1286cfea4b2dd97a0332
#
_entry.id   ed10cf7a6dca1286cfea4b2dd97a0332
#
_cell.length_a   1.000
_cell.length_b   1.000
_cell.length_c   1.000
_cell.angle_alpha   90.00
_cell.angle_beta   90.00
_cell.angle_gamma   90.00
#
_symmetry.space_group_name_H-M   'P 1'
#
loop_
_entity.id
_entity.type
_entity.pdbx_description
1 polymer ?
#
loop_
_entity_poly.entity_id
_entity_poly.type
_entity_poly.pdbx_seq_one_letter_code
_entity_poly.pdbx_strand_id
1 'polypeptide(L)'
;ARDLQASGVLVNVAAAQLAYYHYFASVWQTRTQVGRAARPTPLLKSQITRLTLNPTWTVPPTILREDKLPEIRRDLAFLDKHNLRVLDREGQLLDANSIDWNNPGSIQLRQDAGAHNPLGQVAIRFPNPFSVYLHDTPSQQLFAKGPRAFSSGCVRVEAVMQLVDLLLTPAERERV
;
A
#
# COMPACT_ATOMS: atom_id res chain seq x y z
N ALA A 1 10.16 12.96 21.97
CA ALA A 1 11.31 13.48 21.20
C ALA A 1 12.62 12.72 21.49
N ARG A 2 12.75 11.99 22.61
CA ARG A 2 14.01 11.29 23.00
C ARG A 2 14.35 10.06 22.16
N ASP A 3 13.40 9.53 21.39
CA ASP A 3 13.55 8.26 20.63
C ASP A 3 13.59 8.44 19.09
N LEU A 4 13.62 9.67 18.60
CA LEU A 4 13.79 9.91 17.18
C LEU A 4 15.25 9.73 16.79
N GLN A 5 15.49 8.93 15.74
CA GLN A 5 16.80 8.86 15.10
C GLN A 5 17.12 10.20 14.42
N ALA A 6 18.41 10.47 14.20
CA ALA A 6 18.84 11.71 13.55
C ALA A 6 18.23 11.90 12.15
N SER A 7 17.97 10.80 11.45
CA SER A 7 17.32 10.82 10.14
C SER A 7 16.22 9.75 10.08
N GLY A 8 15.13 10.04 9.39
CA GLY A 8 14.03 9.11 9.26
C GLY A 8 12.74 9.71 8.71
N VAL A 9 11.75 8.87 8.62
CA VAL A 9 10.40 9.20 8.17
C VAL A 9 9.46 9.25 9.36
N LEU A 10 8.70 10.32 9.48
CA LEU A 10 7.63 10.47 10.47
C LEU A 10 6.29 10.64 9.75
N VAL A 11 5.33 9.77 10.07
CA VAL A 11 3.95 9.90 9.60
C VAL A 11 3.07 10.43 10.73
N ASN A 12 2.54 11.64 10.57
CA ASN A 12 1.49 12.18 11.42
C ASN A 12 0.13 11.68 10.89
N VAL A 13 -0.39 10.62 11.49
CA VAL A 13 -1.64 9.99 11.06
C VAL A 13 -2.83 10.95 11.19
N ALA A 14 -2.89 11.72 12.28
CA ALA A 14 -4.00 12.66 12.53
C ALA A 14 -4.05 13.80 11.51
N ALA A 15 -2.90 14.33 11.11
CA ALA A 15 -2.79 15.37 10.10
C ALA A 15 -2.77 14.83 8.67
N ALA A 16 -2.64 13.51 8.51
CA ALA A 16 -2.41 12.83 7.23
C ALA A 16 -1.25 13.48 6.46
N GLN A 17 -0.09 13.59 7.11
CA GLN A 17 1.14 14.16 6.59
C GLN A 17 2.32 13.24 6.86
N LEU A 18 3.31 13.27 5.99
CA LEU A 18 4.59 12.60 6.15
C LEU A 18 5.71 13.64 6.05
N ALA A 19 6.70 13.52 6.94
CA ALA A 19 7.92 14.32 6.89
C ALA A 19 9.15 13.39 6.86
N TYR A 20 10.14 13.74 6.05
CA TYR A 20 11.48 13.17 6.11
C TYR A 20 12.41 14.12 6.87
N TYR A 21 13.09 13.58 7.86
CA TYR A 21 14.06 14.30 8.68
C TYR A 21 15.48 13.86 8.36
N HIS A 22 16.38 14.83 8.29
CA HIS A 22 17.81 14.59 8.19
C HIS A 22 18.53 15.45 9.22
N TYR A 23 19.33 14.83 10.10
CA TYR A 23 19.96 15.47 11.27
C TYR A 23 18.97 16.32 12.10
N PHE A 24 17.81 15.74 12.44
CA PHE A 24 16.73 16.36 13.23
C PHE A 24 16.03 17.55 12.56
N ALA A 25 16.42 17.95 11.35
CA ALA A 25 15.72 18.96 10.57
C ALA A 25 14.73 18.31 9.58
N SER A 26 13.51 18.83 9.51
CA SER A 26 12.56 18.42 8.47
C SER A 26 13.01 19.01 7.13
N VAL A 27 13.44 18.14 6.21
CA VAL A 27 13.96 18.55 4.90
C VAL A 27 12.96 18.36 3.78
N TRP A 28 11.91 17.54 4.02
CA TRP A 28 10.86 17.32 3.05
C TRP A 28 9.56 16.91 3.74
N GLN A 29 8.44 17.37 3.21
CA GLN A 29 7.11 17.04 3.71
C GLN A 29 6.14 16.83 2.57
N THR A 30 5.15 15.94 2.79
CA THR A 30 4.10 15.67 1.81
C THR A 30 2.79 15.27 2.48
N ARG A 31 1.72 15.29 1.69
CA ARG A 31 0.41 14.79 2.11
C ARG A 31 0.39 13.26 2.04
N THR A 32 -0.43 12.66 2.89
CA THR A 32 -0.69 11.21 2.86
C THR A 32 -2.19 10.93 2.86
N GLN A 33 -2.55 9.69 2.46
CA GLN A 33 -3.86 9.13 2.73
C GLN A 33 -3.67 8.00 3.74
N VAL A 34 -4.36 8.07 4.85
CA VAL A 34 -4.26 7.13 5.98
C VAL A 34 -5.49 6.23 6.08
N GLY A 35 -5.49 5.30 7.02
CA GLY A 35 -6.58 4.38 7.27
C GLY A 35 -7.88 5.09 7.66
N ARG A 36 -9.00 4.59 7.12
CA ARG A 36 -10.35 5.01 7.52
C ARG A 36 -10.65 4.58 8.97
N ALA A 37 -11.66 5.17 9.61
CA ALA A 37 -11.99 4.89 11.01
C ALA A 37 -12.22 3.41 11.32
N ALA A 38 -12.84 2.65 10.40
CA ALA A 38 -13.05 1.21 10.56
C ALA A 38 -11.77 0.36 10.39
N ARG A 39 -10.71 0.91 9.77
CA ARG A 39 -9.40 0.24 9.55
C ARG A 39 -8.29 1.28 9.70
N PRO A 40 -8.04 1.77 10.92
CA PRO A 40 -7.10 2.87 11.15
C PRO A 40 -5.64 2.46 10.87
N THR A 41 -4.84 3.43 10.49
CA THR A 41 -3.38 3.24 10.44
C THR A 41 -2.86 3.07 11.87
N PRO A 42 -2.16 1.96 12.19
CA PRO A 42 -1.65 1.72 13.53
C PRO A 42 -0.47 2.66 13.85
N LEU A 43 -0.32 3.01 15.12
CA LEU A 43 0.89 3.68 15.62
C LEU A 43 1.99 2.63 15.83
N LEU A 44 3.11 2.80 15.16
CA LEU A 44 4.23 1.88 15.26
C LEU A 44 5.56 2.59 14.98
N LYS A 45 6.66 1.96 15.37
CA LYS A 45 8.02 2.34 15.00
C LYS A 45 8.67 1.13 14.33
N SER A 46 9.30 1.34 13.20
CA SER A 46 10.00 0.29 12.46
C SER A 46 11.11 0.89 11.60
N GLN A 47 11.82 0.05 10.87
CA GLN A 47 12.89 0.44 9.95
C GLN A 47 12.53 0.03 8.53
N ILE A 48 12.66 0.93 7.56
CA ILE A 48 12.48 0.62 6.14
C ILE A 48 13.57 -0.38 5.73
N THR A 49 13.12 -1.51 5.17
CA THR A 49 14.02 -2.60 4.78
C THR A 49 13.96 -2.94 3.31
N ARG A 50 12.92 -2.49 2.60
CA ARG A 50 12.74 -2.84 1.18
C ARG A 50 11.95 -1.79 0.44
N LEU A 51 12.43 -1.46 -0.75
CA LEU A 51 11.70 -0.77 -1.81
C LEU A 51 11.33 -1.79 -2.89
N THR A 52 10.11 -1.75 -3.37
CA THR A 52 9.66 -2.59 -4.49
C THR A 52 9.07 -1.65 -5.54
N LEU A 53 9.76 -1.53 -6.66
CA LEU A 53 9.30 -0.76 -7.83
C LEU A 53 8.34 -1.61 -8.65
N ASN A 54 7.35 -0.96 -9.26
CA ASN A 54 6.32 -1.62 -10.05
C ASN A 54 5.76 -2.87 -9.36
N PRO A 55 5.25 -2.75 -8.11
CA PRO A 55 4.83 -3.90 -7.33
C PRO A 55 3.58 -4.56 -7.93
N THR A 56 3.51 -5.88 -7.83
CA THR A 56 2.23 -6.57 -7.90
C THR A 56 1.48 -6.38 -6.59
N TRP A 57 0.16 -6.38 -6.62
CA TRP A 57 -0.67 -6.29 -5.42
C TRP A 57 -1.39 -7.63 -5.15
N THR A 58 -0.96 -8.33 -4.11
CA THR A 58 -1.73 -9.44 -3.56
C THR A 58 -2.72 -8.87 -2.55
N VAL A 59 -4.01 -9.16 -2.76
CA VAL A 59 -5.10 -8.63 -1.94
C VAL A 59 -4.99 -9.20 -0.52
N PRO A 60 -4.86 -8.36 0.52
CA PRO A 60 -4.84 -8.83 1.90
C PRO A 60 -6.11 -9.60 2.27
N PRO A 61 -6.04 -10.63 3.14
CA PRO A 61 -7.18 -11.47 3.49
C PRO A 61 -8.41 -10.71 3.99
N THR A 62 -8.21 -9.65 4.77
CA THR A 62 -9.32 -8.80 5.25
C THR A 62 -10.01 -8.07 4.10
N ILE A 63 -9.24 -7.50 3.16
CA ILE A 63 -9.78 -6.82 1.97
C ILE A 63 -10.46 -7.84 1.04
N LEU A 64 -9.86 -9.03 0.88
CA LEU A 64 -10.48 -10.10 0.12
C LEU A 64 -11.87 -10.41 0.67
N ARG A 65 -11.95 -10.74 1.96
CA ARG A 65 -13.19 -11.17 2.61
C ARG A 65 -14.25 -10.08 2.67
N GLU A 66 -13.86 -8.87 3.05
CA GLU A 66 -14.82 -7.81 3.38
C GLU A 66 -15.16 -6.90 2.19
N ASP A 67 -14.22 -6.71 1.26
CA ASP A 67 -14.40 -5.76 0.16
C ASP A 67 -14.54 -6.47 -1.21
N LYS A 68 -13.81 -7.58 -1.46
CA LYS A 68 -13.76 -8.18 -2.80
C LYS A 68 -14.76 -9.32 -2.99
N LEU A 69 -14.86 -10.26 -2.05
CA LEU A 69 -15.79 -11.37 -2.16
C LEU A 69 -17.26 -10.94 -2.35
N PRO A 70 -17.78 -9.93 -1.63
CA PRO A 70 -19.14 -9.48 -1.87
C PRO A 70 -19.38 -8.98 -3.31
N GLU A 71 -18.41 -8.27 -3.89
CA GLU A 71 -18.51 -7.77 -5.27
C GLU A 71 -18.40 -8.91 -6.30
N ILE A 72 -17.47 -9.86 -6.10
CA ILE A 72 -17.28 -11.02 -6.98
C ILE A 72 -18.52 -11.91 -6.99
N ARG A 73 -19.16 -12.11 -5.83
CA ARG A 73 -20.41 -12.88 -5.71
C ARG A 73 -21.57 -12.24 -6.45
N ARG A 74 -21.58 -10.91 -6.55
CA ARG A 74 -22.61 -10.15 -7.27
C ARG A 74 -22.37 -10.20 -8.78
N ASP A 75 -21.13 -10.06 -9.21
CA ASP A 75 -20.74 -10.02 -10.61
C ASP A 75 -19.31 -10.53 -10.77
N LEU A 76 -19.15 -11.71 -11.37
CA LEU A 76 -17.83 -12.32 -11.59
C LEU A 76 -16.95 -11.47 -12.54
N ALA A 77 -17.55 -10.69 -13.44
CA ALA A 77 -16.85 -9.75 -14.31
C ALA A 77 -16.07 -8.68 -13.52
N PHE A 78 -16.32 -8.56 -12.21
CA PHE A 78 -15.53 -7.71 -11.30
C PHE A 78 -14.04 -8.04 -11.35
N LEU A 79 -13.69 -9.32 -11.50
CA LEU A 79 -12.29 -9.75 -11.59
C LEU A 79 -11.60 -9.14 -12.81
N ASP A 80 -12.21 -9.26 -13.97
CA ASP A 80 -11.66 -8.72 -15.22
C ASP A 80 -11.62 -7.20 -15.21
N LYS A 81 -12.69 -6.55 -14.77
CA LYS A 81 -12.78 -5.10 -14.64
C LYS A 81 -11.68 -4.49 -13.76
N HIS A 82 -11.18 -5.26 -12.80
CA HIS A 82 -10.13 -4.82 -11.87
C HIS A 82 -8.78 -5.51 -12.13
N ASN A 83 -8.63 -6.24 -13.24
CA ASN A 83 -7.41 -6.99 -13.58
C ASN A 83 -6.93 -7.88 -12.43
N LEU A 84 -7.87 -8.57 -11.76
CA LEU A 84 -7.59 -9.46 -10.64
C LEU A 84 -7.49 -10.89 -11.14
N ARG A 85 -6.34 -11.53 -10.93
CA ARG A 85 -6.15 -12.95 -11.17
C ARG A 85 -6.41 -13.72 -9.88
N VAL A 86 -7.01 -14.91 -10.03
CA VAL A 86 -7.24 -15.83 -8.92
C VAL A 86 -6.15 -16.88 -8.91
N LEU A 87 -5.50 -17.03 -7.78
CA LEU A 87 -4.38 -17.96 -7.60
C LEU A 87 -4.65 -18.89 -6.42
N ASP A 88 -4.09 -20.09 -6.46
CA ASP A 88 -3.99 -20.99 -5.31
C ASP A 88 -2.88 -20.54 -4.33
N ARG A 89 -2.61 -21.38 -3.32
CA ARG A 89 -1.54 -21.11 -2.34
C ARG A 89 -0.15 -21.19 -2.94
N GLU A 90 0.02 -22.00 -3.96
CA GLU A 90 1.26 -22.24 -4.69
C GLU A 90 1.51 -21.16 -5.74
N GLY A 91 0.53 -20.26 -5.95
CA GLY A 91 0.60 -19.16 -6.93
C GLY A 91 0.22 -19.57 -8.35
N GLN A 92 -0.41 -20.75 -8.54
CA GLN A 92 -0.92 -21.21 -9.84
C GLN A 92 -2.24 -20.53 -10.16
N LEU A 93 -2.46 -20.21 -11.42
CA LEU A 93 -3.69 -19.59 -11.90
C LEU A 93 -4.85 -20.57 -11.80
N LEU A 94 -5.95 -20.11 -11.19
CA LEU A 94 -7.20 -20.85 -11.12
C LEU A 94 -8.24 -20.27 -12.09
N ASP A 95 -9.08 -21.14 -12.67
CA ASP A 95 -10.26 -20.70 -13.41
C ASP A 95 -11.32 -20.18 -12.43
N ALA A 96 -11.61 -18.90 -12.54
CA ALA A 96 -12.59 -18.24 -11.69
C ALA A 96 -14.00 -18.82 -11.79
N ASN A 97 -14.36 -19.42 -12.94
CA ASN A 97 -15.66 -20.06 -13.15
C ASN A 97 -15.78 -21.41 -12.42
N SER A 98 -14.67 -22.03 -12.06
CA SER A 98 -14.64 -23.30 -11.34
C SER A 98 -14.73 -23.16 -9.80
N ILE A 99 -14.73 -21.94 -9.29
CA ILE A 99 -14.66 -21.65 -7.84
C ILE A 99 -16.05 -21.44 -7.27
N ASP A 100 -16.35 -22.11 -6.16
CA ASP A 100 -17.50 -21.76 -5.31
C ASP A 100 -17.19 -20.47 -4.53
N TRP A 101 -17.64 -19.35 -5.02
CA TRP A 101 -17.39 -18.03 -4.40
C TRP A 101 -18.10 -17.81 -3.06
N ASN A 102 -19.02 -18.69 -2.66
CA ASN A 102 -19.59 -18.70 -1.31
C ASN A 102 -18.63 -19.35 -0.31
N ASN A 103 -17.81 -20.30 -0.80
CA ASN A 103 -16.79 -20.98 -0.02
C ASN A 103 -15.51 -21.16 -0.86
N PRO A 104 -14.78 -20.08 -1.19
CA PRO A 104 -13.70 -20.12 -2.18
C PRO A 104 -12.44 -20.84 -1.66
N GLY A 105 -12.42 -21.30 -0.42
CA GLY A 105 -11.26 -21.95 0.15
C GLY A 105 -10.05 -21.00 0.27
N SER A 106 -8.87 -21.55 0.05
CA SER A 106 -7.60 -20.82 0.22
C SER A 106 -7.10 -20.24 -1.10
N ILE A 107 -7.79 -19.22 -1.58
CA ILE A 107 -7.40 -18.49 -2.78
C ILE A 107 -6.65 -17.20 -2.42
N GLN A 108 -5.90 -16.70 -3.41
CA GLN A 108 -5.32 -15.37 -3.42
C GLN A 108 -5.83 -14.59 -4.63
N LEU A 109 -6.15 -13.33 -4.46
CA LEU A 109 -6.33 -12.41 -5.58
C LEU A 109 -5.05 -11.60 -5.78
N ARG A 110 -4.59 -11.50 -7.02
CA ARG A 110 -3.40 -10.71 -7.38
C ARG A 110 -3.69 -9.82 -8.58
N GLN A 111 -3.24 -8.58 -8.48
CA GLN A 111 -3.20 -7.63 -9.58
C GLN A 111 -1.76 -7.39 -10.00
N ASP A 112 -1.51 -7.39 -11.31
CA ASP A 112 -0.19 -7.11 -11.85
C ASP A 112 0.21 -5.64 -11.66
N ALA A 113 1.49 -5.36 -11.79
CA ALA A 113 1.99 -3.99 -11.86
C ALA A 113 1.33 -3.22 -13.02
N GLY A 114 1.14 -1.92 -12.85
CA GLY A 114 0.58 -1.08 -13.89
C GLY A 114 -0.21 0.12 -13.35
N ALA A 115 -0.71 0.93 -14.25
CA ALA A 115 -1.36 2.21 -13.95
C ALA A 115 -2.60 2.10 -13.03
N HIS A 116 -3.26 0.95 -13.01
CA HIS A 116 -4.45 0.71 -12.18
C HIS A 116 -4.15 -0.04 -10.88
N ASN A 117 -2.88 -0.42 -10.65
CA ASN A 117 -2.49 -1.11 -9.41
C ASN A 117 -2.62 -0.15 -8.22
N PRO A 118 -3.35 -0.52 -7.14
CA PRO A 118 -3.55 0.35 -5.99
C PRO A 118 -2.27 0.73 -5.24
N LEU A 119 -1.16 0.00 -5.46
CA LEU A 119 0.16 0.33 -4.90
C LEU A 119 0.94 1.33 -5.75
N GLY A 120 0.45 1.68 -6.95
CA GLY A 120 1.14 2.60 -7.87
C GLY A 120 2.52 2.11 -8.27
N GLN A 121 3.48 3.03 -8.34
CA GLN A 121 4.82 2.77 -8.85
C GLN A 121 5.76 2.13 -7.82
N VAL A 122 5.51 2.29 -6.52
CA VAL A 122 6.42 1.82 -5.47
C VAL A 122 5.71 1.44 -4.18
N ALA A 123 6.21 0.40 -3.53
CA ALA A 123 5.88 0.03 -2.16
C ALA A 123 7.16 0.07 -1.30
N ILE A 124 7.09 0.79 -0.17
CA ILE A 124 8.16 0.98 0.82
C ILE A 124 7.80 0.14 2.03
N ARG A 125 8.54 -0.92 2.28
CA ARG A 125 8.19 -1.94 3.26
C ARG A 125 9.09 -1.88 4.49
N PHE A 126 8.52 -2.21 5.63
CA PHE A 126 9.15 -2.32 6.93
C PHE A 126 8.48 -3.43 7.77
N PRO A 127 9.21 -4.16 8.62
CA PRO A 127 8.65 -5.21 9.48
C PRO A 127 7.61 -4.63 10.46
N ASN A 128 6.43 -5.24 10.52
CA ASN A 128 5.39 -4.91 11.50
C ASN A 128 4.32 -6.02 11.54
N PRO A 129 3.60 -6.19 12.67
CA PRO A 129 2.57 -7.23 12.80
C PRO A 129 1.23 -6.88 12.12
N PHE A 130 1.07 -5.68 11.59
CA PHE A 130 -0.18 -5.17 11.03
C PHE A 130 -0.26 -5.28 9.51
N SER A 131 0.81 -5.73 8.84
CA SER A 131 0.91 -5.80 7.38
C SER A 131 0.68 -4.45 6.68
N VAL A 132 1.04 -3.35 7.33
CA VAL A 132 0.96 -1.99 6.76
C VAL A 132 2.32 -1.56 6.18
N TYR A 133 2.28 -0.69 5.18
CA TYR A 133 3.45 -0.13 4.52
C TYR A 133 3.12 1.22 3.88
N LEU A 134 4.15 1.95 3.44
CA LEU A 134 3.98 3.15 2.62
C LEU A 134 3.95 2.74 1.15
N HIS A 135 3.16 3.42 0.33
CA HIS A 135 3.11 3.12 -1.10
C HIS A 135 2.57 4.29 -1.92
N ASP A 136 2.76 4.23 -3.20
CA ASP A 136 2.10 5.09 -4.17
C ASP A 136 0.61 4.76 -4.34
N THR A 137 -0.09 5.51 -5.16
CA THR A 137 -1.49 5.25 -5.52
C THR A 137 -1.85 5.93 -6.84
N PRO A 138 -2.66 5.31 -7.71
CA PRO A 138 -3.21 5.99 -8.87
C PRO A 138 -4.27 7.05 -8.50
N SER A 139 -4.81 7.01 -7.28
CA SER A 139 -5.85 7.93 -6.81
C SER A 139 -5.27 9.25 -6.31
N GLN A 140 -4.46 9.93 -7.13
CA GLN A 140 -3.74 11.16 -6.78
C GLN A 140 -4.68 12.31 -6.42
N GLN A 141 -5.85 12.40 -7.05
CA GLN A 141 -6.87 13.44 -6.79
C GLN A 141 -7.38 13.44 -5.34
N LEU A 142 -7.25 12.31 -4.63
CA LEU A 142 -7.69 12.22 -3.23
C LEU A 142 -6.76 12.95 -2.25
N PHE A 143 -5.53 13.29 -2.64
CA PHE A 143 -4.64 14.09 -1.80
C PHE A 143 -5.13 15.54 -1.63
N ALA A 144 -5.94 16.04 -2.57
CA ALA A 144 -6.55 17.36 -2.48
C ALA A 144 -7.77 17.43 -1.54
N LYS A 145 -8.28 16.27 -1.11
CA LYS A 145 -9.47 16.19 -0.25
C LYS A 145 -9.09 16.20 1.24
N GLY A 146 -10.05 16.53 2.09
CA GLY A 146 -9.99 16.42 3.54
C GLY A 146 -11.30 15.88 4.10
N PRO A 147 -11.25 15.02 5.14
CA PRO A 147 -10.07 14.33 5.67
C PRO A 147 -9.53 13.25 4.72
N ARG A 148 -8.22 12.97 4.75
CA ARG A 148 -7.58 11.98 3.87
C ARG A 148 -7.54 10.57 4.48
N ALA A 149 -8.65 10.10 5.02
CA ALA A 149 -8.82 8.80 5.67
C ALA A 149 -9.51 7.80 4.73
N PHE A 150 -8.78 7.29 3.72
CA PHE A 150 -9.35 6.48 2.63
C PHE A 150 -8.81 5.05 2.55
N SER A 151 -7.67 4.76 3.19
CA SER A 151 -7.02 3.45 3.06
C SER A 151 -7.59 2.40 4.03
N SER A 152 -7.14 1.17 3.89
CA SER A 152 -7.40 0.07 4.83
C SER A 152 -6.24 -0.15 5.81
N GLY A 153 -5.53 0.93 6.21
CA GLY A 153 -4.45 0.92 7.19
C GLY A 153 -3.09 1.33 6.62
N CYS A 154 -2.75 0.96 5.40
CA CYS A 154 -1.53 1.42 4.73
C CYS A 154 -1.54 2.94 4.52
N VAL A 155 -0.37 3.53 4.32
CA VAL A 155 -0.21 4.96 4.09
C VAL A 155 0.15 5.21 2.63
N ARG A 156 -0.74 5.87 1.90
CA ARG A 156 -0.46 6.34 0.54
C ARG A 156 0.26 7.66 0.62
N VAL A 157 1.34 7.79 -0.13
CA VAL A 157 2.26 8.94 -0.07
C VAL A 157 2.19 9.72 -1.36
N GLU A 158 1.86 11.01 -1.28
CA GLU A 158 1.92 11.91 -2.43
C GLU A 158 3.38 12.16 -2.81
N ALA A 159 3.67 12.27 -4.11
CA ALA A 159 5.03 12.46 -4.62
C ALA A 159 6.05 11.43 -4.06
N VAL A 160 5.62 10.17 -3.90
CA VAL A 160 6.38 9.11 -3.23
C VAL A 160 7.77 8.88 -3.84
N MET A 161 7.97 9.13 -5.15
CA MET A 161 9.27 8.99 -5.80
C MET A 161 10.30 9.98 -5.27
N GLN A 162 9.88 11.18 -4.82
CA GLN A 162 10.78 12.11 -4.11
C GLN A 162 11.23 11.53 -2.76
N LEU A 163 10.35 10.82 -2.06
CA LEU A 163 10.76 10.09 -0.84
C LEU A 163 11.75 8.98 -1.17
N VAL A 164 11.53 8.22 -2.24
CA VAL A 164 12.47 7.18 -2.71
C VAL A 164 13.85 7.79 -2.96
N ASP A 165 13.93 8.91 -3.64
CA ASP A 165 15.19 9.61 -3.90
C ASP A 165 15.91 10.04 -2.61
N LEU A 166 15.16 10.44 -1.58
CA LEU A 166 15.73 10.80 -0.28
C LEU A 166 16.22 9.59 0.54
N LEU A 167 15.63 8.42 0.31
CA LEU A 167 15.96 7.19 1.00
C LEU A 167 17.14 6.45 0.39
N LEU A 168 17.38 6.61 -0.92
CA LEU A 168 18.43 5.92 -1.65
C LEU A 168 19.78 6.65 -1.55
N THR A 169 20.84 5.88 -1.40
CA THR A 169 22.21 6.37 -1.60
C THR A 169 22.47 6.69 -3.08
N PRO A 170 23.48 7.51 -3.42
CA PRO A 170 23.84 7.78 -4.81
C PRO A 170 24.05 6.51 -5.65
N ALA A 171 24.75 5.51 -5.10
CA ALA A 171 24.99 4.25 -5.80
C ALA A 171 23.73 3.40 -6.01
N GLU A 172 22.73 3.51 -5.12
CA GLU A 172 21.45 2.82 -5.27
C GLU A 172 20.56 3.51 -6.31
N ARG A 173 20.63 4.85 -6.42
CA ARG A 173 19.86 5.61 -7.44
C ARG A 173 20.28 5.25 -8.87
N GLU A 174 21.56 4.94 -9.10
CA GLU A 174 22.06 4.53 -10.42
C GLU A 174 21.52 3.17 -10.88
N ARG A 175 20.92 2.38 -9.97
CA ARG A 175 20.39 1.03 -10.24
C ARG A 175 18.86 1.03 -10.40
N VAL A 176 18.19 2.15 -10.21
CA VAL A 176 16.75 2.34 -10.23
C VAL A 176 16.35 3.15 -11.45
#